data_7c359bb694bdb1ea73d74e7ad0dc4a84
#
_entry.id   7c359bb694bdb1ea73d74e7ad0dc4a84
#
_cell.length_a   1.000
_cell.length_b   1.000
_cell.length_c   1.000
_cell.angle_alpha   90.00
_cell.angle_beta   90.00
_cell.angle_gamma   90.00
#
_symmetry.space_group_name_H-M   'P 1'
#
loop_
_entity.id
_entity.type
_entity.pdbx_description
1 polymer ?
#
loop_
_entity_poly.entity_id
_entity_poly.type
_entity_poly.pdbx_seq_one_letter_code
_entity_poly.pdbx_strand_id
1 'polypeptide(L)'
;GVSGDQVLAPAVYEIIKKEVLNNIRGTLQADILKEDQAQNTCIFSTDFALRLMGDVQAYFAENKIKHFYSISISGYHIAEAGANPITQLAFTLANGFTYVEYFMNRGIAIDDFIPNLSFFFSNGMDPEYAVIGRVARRIWANAMKHKYHANERSQKLKYHIQTSGRSLHAQEIDFNDIR
;
A
#
# COMPACT_ATOMS: atom_id res chain seq x y z
N GLY A 1 14.68 3.77 35.39
CA GLY A 1 13.48 4.51 35.07
C GLY A 1 13.77 5.98 35.14
N VAL A 2 13.60 6.70 34.04
CA VAL A 2 13.64 8.17 34.07
C VAL A 2 12.34 8.61 34.74
N SER A 3 12.44 9.34 35.87
CA SER A 3 11.28 9.90 36.53
C SER A 3 10.57 10.85 35.55
N GLY A 4 9.23 10.82 35.54
CA GLY A 4 8.39 11.59 34.62
C GLY A 4 8.53 13.10 34.66
N ASP A 5 9.44 13.63 35.44
CA ASP A 5 9.67 15.06 35.66
C ASP A 5 10.83 15.65 34.83
N GLN A 6 11.54 14.81 34.07
CA GLN A 6 12.54 15.30 33.12
C GLN A 6 11.95 15.46 31.73
N VAL A 7 11.02 16.38 31.60
CA VAL A 7 10.50 16.81 30.29
C VAL A 7 11.64 17.52 29.56
N LEU A 8 12.08 16.95 28.45
CA LEU A 8 12.96 17.65 27.51
C LEU A 8 12.35 19.01 27.18
N ALA A 9 13.17 20.05 27.13
CA ALA A 9 12.70 21.37 26.71
C ALA A 9 11.88 21.19 25.43
N PRO A 10 10.70 21.81 25.27
CA PRO A 10 9.80 21.57 24.12
C PRO A 10 10.49 21.68 22.78
N ALA A 11 11.44 22.59 22.63
CA ALA A 11 12.23 22.75 21.40
C ALA A 11 13.11 21.51 21.11
N VAL A 12 13.72 20.91 22.12
CA VAL A 12 14.53 19.69 21.98
C VAL A 12 13.67 18.49 21.64
N TYR A 13 12.50 18.38 22.28
CA TYR A 13 11.52 17.33 21.95
C TYR A 13 11.08 17.40 20.49
N GLU A 14 10.72 18.56 19.97
CA GLU A 14 10.30 18.71 18.58
C GLU A 14 11.42 18.40 17.58
N ILE A 15 12.67 18.75 17.89
CA ILE A 15 13.83 18.39 17.06
C ILE A 15 14.01 16.87 17.02
N ILE A 16 14.00 16.20 18.17
CA ILE A 16 14.16 14.73 18.26
C ILE A 16 12.98 14.04 17.55
N LYS A 17 11.75 14.48 17.81
CA LYS A 17 10.54 13.94 17.15
C LYS A 17 10.66 14.04 15.63
N LYS A 18 11.04 15.19 15.10
CA LYS A 18 11.21 15.41 13.66
C LYS A 18 12.28 14.50 13.07
N GLU A 19 13.41 14.35 13.74
CA GLU A 19 14.49 13.46 13.31
C GLU A 19 14.05 12.00 13.31
N VAL A 20 13.36 11.55 14.33
CA VAL A 20 12.81 10.19 14.41
C VAL A 20 11.80 9.96 13.30
N LEU A 21 10.84 10.86 13.10
CA LEU A 21 9.79 10.72 12.08
C LEU A 21 10.36 10.71 10.65
N ASN A 22 11.40 11.49 10.38
CA ASN A 22 12.04 11.51 9.07
C ASN A 22 12.81 10.21 8.75
N ASN A 23 13.28 9.50 9.76
CA ASN A 23 14.12 8.30 9.61
C ASN A 23 13.39 6.99 9.92
N ILE A 24 12.18 7.05 10.49
CA ILE A 24 11.40 5.85 10.81
C ILE A 24 11.10 5.04 9.55
N ARG A 25 11.24 3.71 9.65
CA ARG A 25 10.93 2.77 8.59
C ARG A 25 9.88 1.78 9.07
N GLY A 26 8.92 1.51 8.24
CA GLY A 26 7.87 0.55 8.56
C GLY A 26 6.80 0.48 7.48
N THR A 27 5.80 -0.32 7.77
CA THR A 27 4.64 -0.50 6.90
C THR A 27 3.38 -0.59 7.76
N LEU A 28 2.38 0.16 7.41
CA LEU A 28 1.02 -0.03 7.91
C LEU A 28 0.27 -0.90 6.89
N GLN A 29 -0.05 -2.11 7.28
CA GLN A 29 -0.82 -3.03 6.42
C GLN A 29 -2.32 -2.77 6.54
N ALA A 30 -2.73 -1.54 6.27
CA ALA A 30 -4.13 -1.18 6.20
C ALA A 30 -4.55 -1.02 4.74
N ASP A 31 -5.59 -1.74 4.33
CA ASP A 31 -6.27 -1.59 3.05
C ASP A 31 -7.75 -1.88 3.26
N ILE A 32 -8.49 -0.85 3.60
CA ILE A 32 -9.90 -0.97 3.98
C ILE A 32 -10.79 -1.39 2.81
N LEU A 33 -10.40 -1.05 1.57
CA LEU A 33 -11.18 -1.42 0.39
C LEU A 33 -11.13 -2.94 0.15
N LYS A 34 -9.94 -3.56 0.27
CA LYS A 34 -9.83 -5.01 0.13
C LYS A 34 -10.48 -5.77 1.29
N GLU A 35 -10.49 -5.19 2.48
CA GLU A 35 -11.16 -5.81 3.63
C GLU A 35 -12.66 -5.92 3.43
N ASP A 36 -13.27 -4.89 2.85
CA ASP A 36 -14.68 -4.92 2.45
C ASP A 36 -14.93 -5.88 1.28
N GLN A 37 -14.10 -5.80 0.24
CA GLN A 37 -14.29 -6.57 -0.99
C GLN A 37 -13.99 -8.07 -0.87
N ALA A 38 -12.98 -8.45 -0.09
CA ALA A 38 -12.42 -9.80 -0.11
C ALA A 38 -12.50 -10.56 1.22
N GLN A 39 -12.56 -9.86 2.34
CA GLN A 39 -12.50 -10.48 3.66
C GLN A 39 -13.78 -10.30 4.49
N ASN A 40 -14.59 -9.30 4.15
CA ASN A 40 -15.81 -8.94 4.90
C ASN A 40 -15.54 -8.76 6.41
N THR A 41 -14.42 -8.13 6.74
CA THR A 41 -13.92 -7.95 8.12
C THR A 41 -14.00 -6.50 8.59
N CYS A 42 -14.69 -5.63 7.86
CA CYS A 42 -14.82 -4.22 8.21
C CYS A 42 -15.58 -4.03 9.54
N ILE A 43 -14.94 -3.33 10.47
CA ILE A 43 -15.55 -2.91 11.74
C ILE A 43 -16.31 -1.59 11.57
N PHE A 44 -15.85 -0.75 10.66
CA PHE A 44 -16.41 0.57 10.39
C PHE A 44 -16.97 0.64 8.97
N SER A 45 -17.86 1.61 8.73
CA SER A 45 -18.29 1.89 7.35
C SER A 45 -17.11 2.31 6.47
N THR A 46 -17.19 2.00 5.19
CA THR A 46 -16.16 2.33 4.20
C THR A 46 -15.85 3.84 4.20
N ASP A 47 -16.86 4.71 4.31
CA ASP A 47 -16.68 6.17 4.37
C ASP A 47 -15.89 6.62 5.60
N PHE A 48 -16.17 6.03 6.77
CA PHE A 48 -15.44 6.35 8.00
C PHE A 48 -13.99 5.87 7.90
N ALA A 49 -13.79 4.66 7.42
CA ALA A 49 -12.48 4.06 7.28
C ALA A 49 -11.62 4.84 6.25
N LEU A 50 -12.19 5.29 5.13
CA LEU A 50 -11.51 6.17 4.17
C LEU A 50 -11.11 7.50 4.81
N ARG A 51 -11.97 8.11 5.64
CA ARG A 51 -11.63 9.34 6.37
C ARG A 51 -10.45 9.11 7.29
N LEU A 52 -10.45 8.03 8.07
CA LEU A 52 -9.35 7.66 8.95
C LEU A 52 -8.04 7.46 8.18
N MET A 53 -8.08 6.75 7.06
CA MET A 53 -6.92 6.58 6.18
C MET A 53 -6.41 7.91 5.63
N GLY A 54 -7.33 8.83 5.30
CA GLY A 54 -6.98 10.17 4.87
C GLY A 54 -6.29 10.99 5.97
N ASP A 55 -6.73 10.86 7.23
CA ASP A 55 -6.10 11.53 8.37
C ASP A 55 -4.68 11.01 8.60
N VAL A 56 -4.49 9.69 8.53
CA VAL A 56 -3.16 9.06 8.60
C VAL A 56 -2.25 9.59 7.49
N GLN A 57 -2.78 9.67 6.27
CA GLN A 57 -2.00 10.15 5.13
C GLN A 57 -1.65 11.63 5.23
N ALA A 58 -2.56 12.48 5.71
CA ALA A 58 -2.30 13.89 5.97
C ALA A 58 -1.19 14.05 7.02
N TYR A 59 -1.28 13.30 8.12
CA TYR A 59 -0.25 13.30 9.16
C TYR A 59 1.14 12.90 8.60
N PHE A 60 1.19 11.89 7.72
CA PHE A 60 2.45 11.46 7.10
C PHE A 60 3.04 12.54 6.18
N ALA A 61 2.20 13.20 5.39
CA ALA A 61 2.62 14.28 4.51
C ALA A 61 3.13 15.49 5.31
N GLU A 62 2.38 15.95 6.31
CA GLU A 62 2.72 17.08 7.17
C GLU A 62 4.05 16.87 7.93
N ASN A 63 4.26 15.65 8.44
CA ASN A 63 5.46 15.30 9.20
C ASN A 63 6.61 14.77 8.32
N LYS A 64 6.45 14.78 6.99
CA LYS A 64 7.47 14.33 6.01
C LYS A 64 7.99 12.92 6.27
N ILE A 65 7.10 12.00 6.64
CA ILE A 65 7.43 10.59 6.85
C ILE A 65 7.62 9.91 5.50
N LYS A 66 8.88 9.71 5.08
CA LYS A 66 9.23 9.30 3.71
C LYS A 66 9.53 7.82 3.54
N HIS A 67 9.82 7.11 4.63
CA HIS A 67 10.31 5.74 4.59
C HIS A 67 9.33 4.74 5.21
N PHE A 68 8.08 5.15 5.34
CA PHE A 68 7.02 4.34 5.93
C PHE A 68 5.91 4.14 4.89
N TYR A 69 5.57 2.90 4.58
CA TYR A 69 4.43 2.61 3.72
C TYR A 69 3.13 2.82 4.50
N SER A 70 2.36 3.79 4.07
CA SER A 70 1.10 4.17 4.75
C SER A 70 -0.06 3.24 4.44
N ILE A 71 -0.03 2.62 3.26
CA ILE A 71 -1.04 1.68 2.80
C ILE A 71 -0.36 0.56 2.01
N SER A 72 -0.83 -0.67 2.22
CA SER A 72 -0.46 -1.82 1.39
C SER A 72 -1.70 -2.27 0.61
N ILE A 73 -1.84 -1.78 -0.61
CA ILE A 73 -2.97 -2.07 -1.49
C ILE A 73 -2.87 -3.51 -1.98
N SER A 74 -3.79 -4.36 -1.51
CA SER A 74 -3.61 -5.80 -1.59
C SER A 74 -4.55 -6.47 -2.57
N GLY A 75 -4.00 -6.97 -3.66
CA GLY A 75 -4.65 -7.91 -4.57
C GLY A 75 -4.56 -9.37 -4.10
N TYR A 76 -3.64 -9.68 -3.18
CA TYR A 76 -3.46 -11.02 -2.66
C TYR A 76 -4.77 -11.61 -2.11
N HIS A 77 -5.46 -10.88 -1.25
CA HIS A 77 -6.70 -11.34 -0.64
C HIS A 77 -7.84 -11.47 -1.65
N ILE A 78 -7.87 -10.62 -2.67
CA ILE A 78 -8.82 -10.70 -3.78
C ILE A 78 -8.61 -11.99 -4.58
N ALA A 79 -7.34 -12.35 -4.83
CA ALA A 79 -6.99 -13.61 -5.47
C ALA A 79 -7.35 -14.82 -4.60
N GLU A 80 -7.09 -14.78 -3.29
CA GLU A 80 -7.44 -15.84 -2.36
C GLU A 80 -8.97 -16.01 -2.21
N ALA A 81 -9.73 -14.95 -2.40
CA ALA A 81 -11.20 -14.99 -2.49
C ALA A 81 -11.71 -15.60 -3.81
N GLY A 82 -10.83 -15.95 -4.75
CA GLY A 82 -11.17 -16.68 -5.97
C GLY A 82 -11.02 -15.89 -7.28
N ALA A 83 -10.51 -14.65 -7.24
CA ALA A 83 -10.28 -13.89 -8.45
C ALA A 83 -9.16 -14.49 -9.30
N ASN A 84 -9.35 -14.46 -10.62
CA ASN A 84 -8.29 -14.79 -11.58
C ASN A 84 -7.25 -13.66 -11.64
N PRO A 85 -6.06 -13.86 -12.27
CA PRO A 85 -4.99 -12.86 -12.32
C PRO A 85 -5.41 -11.52 -12.90
N ILE A 86 -6.25 -11.52 -13.93
CA ILE A 86 -6.73 -10.29 -14.59
C ILE A 86 -7.63 -9.50 -13.64
N THR A 87 -8.58 -10.17 -13.01
CA THR A 87 -9.50 -9.56 -12.03
C THR A 87 -8.74 -9.06 -10.80
N GLN A 88 -7.78 -9.85 -10.29
CA GLN A 88 -6.90 -9.42 -9.21
C GLN A 88 -6.22 -8.08 -9.56
N LEU A 89 -5.59 -8.01 -10.72
CA LEU A 89 -4.89 -6.80 -11.16
C LEU A 89 -5.84 -5.61 -11.30
N ALA A 90 -7.00 -5.82 -11.94
CA ALA A 90 -7.97 -4.77 -12.20
C ALA A 90 -8.50 -4.15 -10.89
N PHE A 91 -8.94 -4.97 -9.94
CA PHE A 91 -9.45 -4.48 -8.66
C PHE A 91 -8.34 -3.85 -7.80
N THR A 92 -7.14 -4.41 -7.80
CA THR A 92 -6.02 -3.84 -7.04
C THR A 92 -5.67 -2.45 -7.54
N LEU A 93 -5.57 -2.25 -8.85
CA LEU A 93 -5.30 -0.94 -9.43
C LEU A 93 -6.47 0.03 -9.25
N ALA A 94 -7.72 -0.45 -9.36
CA ALA A 94 -8.91 0.36 -9.08
C ALA A 94 -8.89 0.88 -7.63
N ASN A 95 -8.60 0.01 -6.65
CA ASN A 95 -8.42 0.43 -5.26
C ASN A 95 -7.29 1.46 -5.11
N GLY A 96 -6.17 1.23 -5.79
CA GLY A 96 -5.06 2.20 -5.82
C GLY A 96 -5.49 3.57 -6.32
N PHE A 97 -6.19 3.62 -7.43
CA PHE A 97 -6.70 4.89 -7.99
C PHE A 97 -7.78 5.52 -7.11
N THR A 98 -8.61 4.72 -6.44
CA THR A 98 -9.59 5.25 -5.46
C THR A 98 -8.88 5.96 -4.31
N TYR A 99 -7.82 5.40 -3.74
CA TYR A 99 -7.02 6.09 -2.73
C TYR A 99 -6.37 7.37 -3.27
N VAL A 100 -5.82 7.33 -4.48
CA VAL A 100 -5.21 8.51 -5.11
C VAL A 100 -6.22 9.64 -5.23
N GLU A 101 -7.38 9.38 -5.82
CA GLU A 101 -8.45 10.38 -5.99
C GLU A 101 -8.94 10.90 -4.62
N TYR A 102 -9.11 10.01 -3.66
CA TYR A 102 -9.58 10.38 -2.33
C TYR A 102 -8.60 11.32 -1.60
N PHE A 103 -7.30 11.01 -1.62
CA PHE A 103 -6.31 11.84 -0.94
C PHE A 103 -6.07 13.17 -1.65
N MET A 104 -6.10 13.19 -2.99
CA MET A 104 -6.05 14.43 -3.76
C MET A 104 -7.25 15.33 -3.46
N ASN A 105 -8.45 14.78 -3.36
CA ASN A 105 -9.67 15.52 -3.00
C ASN A 105 -9.62 16.09 -1.57
N ARG A 106 -8.78 15.54 -0.70
CA ARG A 106 -8.48 16.11 0.62
C ARG A 106 -7.40 17.20 0.60
N GLY A 107 -6.88 17.56 -0.57
CA GLY A 107 -5.86 18.58 -0.75
C GLY A 107 -4.42 18.11 -0.47
N ILE A 108 -4.17 16.81 -0.37
CA ILE A 108 -2.81 16.28 -0.20
C ILE A 108 -2.15 16.25 -1.58
N ALA A 109 -0.96 16.84 -1.69
CA ALA A 109 -0.21 16.83 -2.94
C ALA A 109 0.20 15.40 -3.32
N ILE A 110 0.02 15.04 -4.58
CA ILE A 110 0.18 13.66 -5.07
C ILE A 110 1.57 13.08 -4.78
N ASP A 111 2.60 13.88 -4.94
CA ASP A 111 3.99 13.45 -4.76
C ASP A 111 4.42 13.30 -3.29
N ASP A 112 3.59 13.76 -2.36
CA ASP A 112 3.83 13.62 -0.92
C ASP A 112 3.35 12.26 -0.38
N PHE A 113 2.38 11.60 -1.05
CA PHE A 113 1.85 10.33 -0.56
C PHE A 113 2.10 9.14 -1.48
N ILE A 114 2.08 9.29 -2.81
CA ILE A 114 2.26 8.17 -3.74
C ILE A 114 3.53 7.35 -3.45
N PRO A 115 4.69 7.96 -3.14
CA PRO A 115 5.89 7.18 -2.83
C PRO A 115 5.76 6.28 -1.60
N ASN A 116 4.76 6.52 -0.74
CA ASN A 116 4.47 5.75 0.47
C ASN A 116 3.36 4.71 0.27
N LEU A 117 2.80 4.60 -0.93
CA LEU A 117 1.91 3.49 -1.28
C LEU A 117 2.72 2.27 -1.72
N SER A 118 2.30 1.10 -1.30
CA SER A 118 2.81 -0.17 -1.79
C SER A 118 1.67 -1.06 -2.27
N PHE A 119 2.00 -2.01 -3.11
CA PHE A 119 1.04 -2.97 -3.64
C PHE A 119 1.44 -4.38 -3.23
N PHE A 120 0.48 -5.28 -3.20
CA PHE A 120 0.71 -6.65 -2.83
C PHE A 120 -0.09 -7.57 -3.75
N PHE A 121 0.61 -8.44 -4.48
CA PHE A 121 -0.01 -9.38 -5.41
C PHE A 121 0.22 -10.83 -4.98
N SER A 122 -0.79 -11.66 -5.22
CA SER A 122 -0.64 -13.12 -5.23
C SER A 122 0.07 -13.54 -6.52
N ASN A 123 0.87 -14.58 -6.42
CA ASN A 123 1.48 -15.27 -7.55
C ASN A 123 1.06 -16.75 -7.55
N GLY A 124 0.94 -17.34 -8.71
CA GLY A 124 0.51 -18.71 -8.87
C GLY A 124 1.01 -19.36 -10.14
N MET A 125 0.39 -20.47 -10.54
CA MET A 125 0.83 -21.31 -11.69
C MET A 125 0.33 -20.81 -13.04
N ASP A 126 -0.70 -19.96 -13.09
CA ASP A 126 -1.24 -19.47 -14.36
C ASP A 126 -0.22 -18.58 -15.08
N PRO A 127 -0.09 -18.67 -16.42
CA PRO A 127 0.90 -17.91 -17.19
C PRO A 127 0.81 -16.40 -17.02
N GLU A 128 -0.38 -15.88 -16.74
CA GLU A 128 -0.65 -14.46 -16.55
C GLU A 128 0.12 -13.88 -15.35
N TYR A 129 0.41 -14.69 -14.35
CA TYR A 129 1.21 -14.25 -13.20
C TYR A 129 2.63 -13.84 -13.60
N ALA A 130 3.20 -14.40 -14.67
CA ALA A 130 4.52 -14.01 -15.16
C ALA A 130 4.59 -12.55 -15.62
N VAL A 131 3.48 -11.96 -16.00
CA VAL A 131 3.40 -10.61 -16.55
C VAL A 131 2.65 -9.60 -15.68
N ILE A 132 1.95 -10.05 -14.63
CA ILE A 132 1.08 -9.20 -13.80
C ILE A 132 1.80 -7.96 -13.28
N GLY A 133 3.02 -8.10 -12.77
CA GLY A 133 3.80 -6.99 -12.24
C GLY A 133 4.26 -6.00 -13.32
N ARG A 134 4.59 -6.47 -14.52
CA ARG A 134 4.95 -5.61 -15.65
C ARG A 134 3.76 -4.79 -16.13
N VAL A 135 2.61 -5.43 -16.24
CA VAL A 135 1.36 -4.78 -16.65
C VAL A 135 0.94 -3.76 -15.60
N ALA A 136 0.97 -4.13 -14.33
CA ALA A 136 0.68 -3.21 -13.21
C ALA A 136 1.53 -1.94 -13.27
N ARG A 137 2.85 -2.09 -13.40
CA ARG A 137 3.80 -0.96 -13.51
C ARG A 137 3.52 -0.07 -14.70
N ARG A 138 3.20 -0.66 -15.86
CA ARG A 138 2.92 0.09 -17.08
C ARG A 138 1.64 0.91 -16.97
N ILE A 139 0.56 0.30 -16.46
CA ILE A 139 -0.72 1.00 -16.27
C ILE A 139 -0.56 2.12 -15.25
N TRP A 140 0.08 1.83 -14.11
CA TRP A 140 0.31 2.82 -13.07
C TRP A 140 1.14 4.00 -13.55
N ALA A 141 2.29 3.74 -14.18
CA ALA A 141 3.16 4.78 -14.70
C ALA A 141 2.46 5.67 -15.72
N ASN A 142 1.68 5.09 -16.63
CA ASN A 142 0.90 5.85 -17.61
C ASN A 142 -0.15 6.74 -16.94
N ALA A 143 -0.89 6.21 -15.98
CA ALA A 143 -1.89 6.98 -15.24
C ALA A 143 -1.23 8.12 -14.44
N MET A 144 -0.19 7.81 -13.68
CA MET A 144 0.53 8.82 -12.90
C MET A 144 1.11 9.93 -13.77
N LYS A 145 1.67 9.58 -14.91
CA LYS A 145 2.27 10.55 -15.85
C LYS A 145 1.23 11.39 -16.57
N HIS A 146 0.23 10.76 -17.17
CA HIS A 146 -0.64 11.43 -18.13
C HIS A 146 -1.95 11.96 -17.52
N LYS A 147 -2.49 11.29 -16.49
CA LYS A 147 -3.70 11.73 -15.80
C LYS A 147 -3.40 12.64 -14.61
N TYR A 148 -2.43 12.25 -13.80
CA TYR A 148 -2.17 12.90 -12.52
C TYR A 148 -0.95 13.84 -12.53
N HIS A 149 -0.15 13.86 -13.60
CA HIS A 149 1.02 14.72 -13.77
C HIS A 149 2.05 14.59 -12.63
N ALA A 150 2.13 13.39 -12.05
CA ALA A 150 3.03 13.09 -10.96
C ALA A 150 4.49 12.94 -11.43
N ASN A 151 5.44 13.16 -10.51
CA ASN A 151 6.87 13.07 -10.78
C ASN A 151 7.33 11.62 -11.06
N GLU A 152 8.57 11.45 -11.52
CA GLU A 152 9.12 10.14 -11.89
C GLU A 152 9.15 9.13 -10.73
N ARG A 153 9.31 9.59 -9.48
CA ARG A 153 9.31 8.74 -8.30
C ARG A 153 7.91 8.15 -8.05
N SER A 154 6.88 8.96 -8.20
CA SER A 154 5.48 8.57 -8.04
C SER A 154 4.98 7.68 -9.17
N GLN A 155 5.60 7.72 -10.36
CA GLN A 155 5.31 6.82 -11.47
C GLN A 155 5.78 5.38 -11.22
N LYS A 156 6.62 5.14 -10.21
CA LYS A 156 7.18 3.81 -9.90
C LYS A 156 6.26 3.04 -8.96
N LEU A 157 5.53 2.07 -9.48
CA LEU A 157 4.74 1.16 -8.66
C LEU A 157 5.67 0.18 -7.92
N LYS A 158 5.58 0.18 -6.60
CA LYS A 158 6.29 -0.74 -5.71
C LYS A 158 5.33 -1.84 -5.28
N TYR A 159 5.75 -3.08 -5.38
CA TYR A 159 4.91 -4.19 -4.96
C TYR A 159 5.72 -5.33 -4.37
N HIS A 160 5.06 -6.06 -3.50
CA HIS A 160 5.45 -7.36 -2.99
C HIS A 160 4.66 -8.45 -3.71
N ILE A 161 5.27 -9.59 -3.93
CA ILE A 161 4.61 -10.80 -4.47
C ILE A 161 4.72 -11.90 -3.43
N GLN A 162 3.61 -12.59 -3.20
CA GLN A 162 3.56 -13.81 -2.41
C GLN A 162 3.01 -14.95 -3.24
N THR A 163 3.67 -16.08 -3.22
CA THR A 163 3.15 -17.32 -3.80
C THR A 163 1.93 -17.76 -3.04
N SER A 164 0.82 -17.97 -3.74
CA SER A 164 -0.42 -18.50 -3.16
C SER A 164 -0.20 -19.91 -2.62
N GLY A 165 -0.77 -20.20 -1.45
CA GLY A 165 -0.78 -21.54 -0.88
C GLY A 165 -1.42 -22.59 -1.81
N ARG A 166 -2.34 -22.17 -2.67
CA ARG A 166 -2.96 -23.02 -3.70
C ARG A 166 -2.00 -23.46 -4.80
N SER A 167 -0.89 -22.76 -4.97
CA SER A 167 0.18 -23.10 -5.93
C SER A 167 1.15 -24.13 -5.40
N LEU A 168 1.11 -24.40 -4.10
CA LEU A 168 1.93 -25.43 -3.47
C LEU A 168 1.25 -26.80 -3.60
N HIS A 169 2.04 -27.84 -3.84
CA HIS A 169 1.54 -29.18 -4.12
C HIS A 169 2.11 -30.19 -3.13
N ALA A 170 1.26 -30.88 -2.39
CA ALA A 170 1.70 -31.84 -1.35
C ALA A 170 2.38 -33.10 -1.94
N GLN A 171 2.04 -33.45 -3.19
CA GLN A 171 2.59 -34.64 -3.87
C GLN A 171 3.86 -34.34 -4.65
N GLU A 172 4.16 -33.06 -4.91
CA GLU A 172 5.32 -32.60 -5.68
C GLU A 172 6.13 -31.61 -4.86
N ILE A 173 6.55 -32.01 -3.68
CA ILE A 173 7.20 -31.17 -2.67
C ILE A 173 8.46 -30.51 -3.23
N ASP A 174 9.25 -31.23 -4.02
CA ASP A 174 10.51 -30.75 -4.56
C ASP A 174 10.39 -29.54 -5.49
N PHE A 175 9.20 -29.32 -6.08
CA PHE A 175 8.92 -28.16 -6.92
C PHE A 175 8.41 -26.95 -6.15
N ASN A 176 8.07 -27.08 -4.87
CA ASN A 176 7.53 -25.97 -4.09
C ASN A 176 8.53 -24.84 -3.89
N ASP A 177 9.82 -25.15 -3.81
CA ASP A 177 10.87 -24.12 -3.70
C ASP A 177 10.96 -23.22 -4.93
N ILE A 178 10.63 -23.77 -6.10
CA ILE A 178 10.58 -23.03 -7.36
C ILE A 178 9.29 -22.20 -7.45
N ARG A 179 8.19 -22.75 -6.95
CA ARG A 179 6.88 -22.08 -6.95
C ARG A 179 6.85 -20.88 -6.02
#